data_95267a0d7e50969c46216ee01935e381
#
_entry.id   95267a0d7e50969c46216ee01935e381
#
_cell.length_a   1.000
_cell.length_b   1.000
_cell.length_c   1.000
_cell.angle_alpha   90.00
_cell.angle_beta   90.00
_cell.angle_gamma   90.00
#
_symmetry.space_group_name_H-M   'P 1'
#
loop_
_entity.id
_entity.type
_entity.pdbx_description
1 polymer ?
#
loop_
_entity_poly.entity_id
_entity_poly.type
_entity_poly.pdbx_seq_one_letter_code
_entity_poly.pdbx_strand_id
1 'polypeptide(L)'
;ATTDFSALAAQDVIIIAVPTPLNQTRDPDLTAVRAATNQVARYLQKNQLIILESTTYPGTTEEVLQPMLEAGGLKVGEDFYLAFSPERIDPGSINSKGWRFENTPKVVGGVTPACLEAARNLYAQVIEKVVPVSSARVAEMSKLFENVFRVVNVALVNEMSLLCDRMGLNVWEVLDAAGTKPYGFMKFTPGPGVGGHCIPVDPFYLTWKAREFEFNTRFIELAGEINLQMPHYVRELAMRALNRHRKSLNGAKILLLGVAYKKDVADLRESPAIKIVE
;
A
#
# COMPACT_ATOMS: atom_id res chain seq x y z
N ALA A 1 2.10 -19.71 -18.53
CA ALA A 1 1.02 -19.54 -17.55
C ALA A 1 0.02 -20.69 -17.69
N THR A 2 -0.54 -21.16 -16.59
CA THR A 2 -1.57 -22.23 -16.56
C THR A 2 -2.66 -21.87 -15.57
N THR A 3 -3.87 -22.40 -15.79
CA THR A 3 -4.99 -22.40 -14.84
C THR A 3 -5.14 -23.74 -14.12
N ASP A 4 -4.27 -24.69 -14.39
CA ASP A 4 -4.23 -25.99 -13.72
C ASP A 4 -3.42 -25.87 -12.43
N PHE A 5 -4.12 -25.80 -11.30
CA PHE A 5 -3.52 -25.69 -9.97
C PHE A 5 -2.85 -26.99 -9.50
N SER A 6 -3.07 -28.13 -10.17
CA SER A 6 -2.36 -29.38 -9.81
C SER A 6 -0.84 -29.25 -9.99
N ALA A 7 -0.40 -28.32 -10.86
CA ALA A 7 1.00 -27.99 -11.04
C ALA A 7 1.69 -27.48 -9.76
N LEU A 8 0.94 -27.00 -8.75
CA LEU A 8 1.47 -26.54 -7.47
C LEU A 8 2.19 -27.67 -6.71
N ALA A 9 1.73 -28.91 -6.86
CA ALA A 9 2.33 -30.06 -6.18
C ALA A 9 3.80 -30.32 -6.59
N ALA A 10 4.23 -29.83 -7.76
CA ALA A 10 5.58 -30.01 -8.28
C ALA A 10 6.49 -28.78 -8.08
N GLN A 11 6.01 -27.76 -7.36
CA GLN A 11 6.79 -26.54 -7.10
C GLN A 11 7.50 -26.61 -5.75
N ASP A 12 8.72 -26.14 -5.66
CA ASP A 12 9.44 -25.97 -4.39
C ASP A 12 9.00 -24.71 -3.64
N VAL A 13 8.64 -23.66 -4.38
CA VAL A 13 8.25 -22.36 -3.85
C VAL A 13 6.95 -21.89 -4.48
N ILE A 14 6.04 -21.42 -3.65
CA ILE A 14 4.75 -20.86 -4.07
C ILE A 14 4.61 -19.45 -3.49
N ILE A 15 4.48 -18.45 -4.35
CA ILE A 15 4.29 -17.05 -3.96
C ILE A 15 2.84 -16.66 -4.24
N ILE A 16 2.13 -16.20 -3.20
CA ILE A 16 0.77 -15.68 -3.30
C ILE A 16 0.85 -14.16 -3.47
N ALA A 17 0.54 -13.71 -4.69
CA ALA A 17 0.55 -12.30 -5.09
C ALA A 17 -0.77 -11.96 -5.79
N VAL A 18 -1.83 -11.85 -5.00
CA VAL A 18 -3.20 -11.61 -5.45
C VAL A 18 -3.72 -10.27 -4.96
N PRO A 19 -4.74 -9.65 -5.62
CA PRO A 19 -5.33 -8.41 -5.18
C PRO A 19 -5.95 -8.52 -3.78
N THR A 20 -5.82 -7.43 -3.01
CA THR A 20 -6.38 -7.28 -1.65
C THR A 20 -7.11 -5.93 -1.56
N PRO A 21 -8.32 -5.80 -2.14
CA PRO A 21 -9.07 -4.55 -2.09
C PRO A 21 -9.76 -4.36 -0.74
N LEU A 22 -10.36 -3.19 -0.55
CA LEU A 22 -11.36 -2.96 0.49
C LEU A 22 -12.76 -3.26 -0.07
N ASN A 23 -13.65 -3.71 0.80
CA ASN A 23 -15.07 -3.79 0.49
C ASN A 23 -15.74 -2.39 0.58
N GLN A 24 -17.06 -2.32 0.36
CA GLN A 24 -17.82 -1.06 0.40
C GLN A 24 -17.80 -0.37 1.77
N THR A 25 -17.62 -1.13 2.86
CA THR A 25 -17.51 -0.61 4.23
C THR A 25 -16.07 -0.29 4.63
N ARG A 26 -15.13 -0.37 3.67
CA ARG A 26 -13.68 -0.18 3.86
C ARG A 26 -13.03 -1.21 4.78
N ASP A 27 -13.62 -2.41 4.89
CA ASP A 27 -12.98 -3.52 5.56
C ASP A 27 -12.11 -4.33 4.58
N PRO A 28 -11.07 -5.02 5.05
CA PRO A 28 -10.22 -5.87 4.23
C PRO A 28 -10.99 -6.97 3.50
N ASP A 29 -10.86 -7.06 2.19
CA ASP A 29 -11.38 -8.19 1.42
C ASP A 29 -10.26 -9.20 1.12
N LEU A 30 -10.24 -10.29 1.86
CA LEU A 30 -9.28 -11.39 1.70
C LEU A 30 -9.81 -12.53 0.81
N THR A 31 -10.88 -12.33 0.05
CA THR A 31 -11.49 -13.37 -0.79
C THR A 31 -10.47 -13.99 -1.75
N ALA A 32 -9.68 -13.17 -2.44
CA ALA A 32 -8.67 -13.67 -3.37
C ALA A 32 -7.52 -14.41 -2.64
N VAL A 33 -7.07 -13.88 -1.49
CA VAL A 33 -6.04 -14.53 -0.65
C VAL A 33 -6.51 -15.90 -0.17
N ARG A 34 -7.73 -15.98 0.37
CA ARG A 34 -8.32 -17.25 0.82
C ARG A 34 -8.51 -18.24 -0.33
N ALA A 35 -8.97 -17.78 -1.48
CA ALA A 35 -9.13 -18.63 -2.66
C ALA A 35 -7.78 -19.21 -3.13
N ALA A 36 -6.74 -18.38 -3.23
CA ALA A 36 -5.39 -18.81 -3.57
C ALA A 36 -4.84 -19.79 -2.53
N THR A 37 -4.96 -19.46 -1.23
CA THR A 37 -4.51 -20.33 -0.13
C THR A 37 -5.22 -21.70 -0.14
N ASN A 38 -6.52 -21.73 -0.45
CA ASN A 38 -7.26 -23.00 -0.59
C ASN A 38 -6.71 -23.87 -1.74
N GLN A 39 -6.32 -23.25 -2.88
CA GLN A 39 -5.70 -24.01 -3.95
C GLN A 39 -4.33 -24.53 -3.54
N VAL A 40 -3.51 -23.72 -2.86
CA VAL A 40 -2.22 -24.15 -2.33
C VAL A 40 -2.42 -25.30 -1.33
N ALA A 41 -3.32 -25.17 -0.36
CA ALA A 41 -3.59 -26.21 0.66
C ALA A 41 -4.00 -27.55 0.07
N ARG A 42 -4.77 -27.54 -1.05
CA ARG A 42 -5.20 -28.77 -1.75
C ARG A 42 -4.04 -29.57 -2.33
N TYR A 43 -2.98 -28.89 -2.77
CA TYR A 43 -1.84 -29.51 -3.47
C TYR A 43 -0.53 -29.41 -2.67
N LEU A 44 -0.60 -28.94 -1.42
CA LEU A 44 0.57 -28.74 -0.55
C LEU A 44 1.35 -30.05 -0.34
N GLN A 45 2.67 -29.96 -0.53
CA GLN A 45 3.60 -31.05 -0.31
C GLN A 45 4.62 -30.71 0.77
N LYS A 46 5.27 -31.74 1.33
CA LYS A 46 6.37 -31.52 2.28
C LYS A 46 7.53 -30.76 1.63
N ASN A 47 8.20 -29.96 2.45
CA ASN A 47 9.36 -29.13 2.09
C ASN A 47 9.05 -27.95 1.17
N GLN A 48 7.79 -27.67 0.82
CA GLN A 48 7.42 -26.49 0.06
C GLN A 48 7.54 -25.21 0.91
N LEU A 49 7.99 -24.12 0.28
CA LEU A 49 8.00 -22.78 0.86
C LEU A 49 6.84 -21.98 0.27
N ILE A 50 5.93 -21.52 1.14
CA ILE A 50 4.81 -20.67 0.80
C ILE A 50 5.10 -19.25 1.28
N ILE A 51 4.98 -18.27 0.41
CA ILE A 51 5.21 -16.85 0.73
C ILE A 51 3.99 -16.04 0.36
N LEU A 52 3.45 -15.29 1.31
CA LEU A 52 2.46 -14.25 1.02
C LEU A 52 3.20 -12.94 0.71
N GLU A 53 3.00 -12.37 -0.48
CA GLU A 53 3.50 -11.05 -0.86
C GLU A 53 2.40 -9.99 -0.95
N SER A 54 1.13 -10.42 -1.07
CA SER A 54 -0.01 -9.50 -1.06
C SER A 54 -0.06 -8.69 0.23
N THR A 55 -0.29 -7.38 0.13
CA THR A 55 -0.44 -6.51 1.31
C THR A 55 -1.69 -6.89 2.09
N THR A 56 -1.53 -7.15 3.38
CA THR A 56 -2.59 -7.57 4.31
C THR A 56 -2.38 -6.94 5.69
N TYR A 57 -3.32 -7.14 6.63
CA TYR A 57 -3.15 -6.69 8.00
C TYR A 57 -2.22 -7.63 8.81
N PRO A 58 -1.56 -7.11 9.87
CA PRO A 58 -0.69 -7.92 10.73
C PRO A 58 -1.44 -9.08 11.37
N GLY A 59 -0.92 -10.28 11.17
CA GLY A 59 -1.51 -11.54 11.62
C GLY A 59 -2.17 -12.35 10.50
N THR A 60 -2.38 -11.82 9.32
CA THR A 60 -3.02 -12.55 8.21
C THR A 60 -2.30 -13.86 7.89
N THR A 61 -0.98 -13.85 7.83
CA THR A 61 -0.19 -15.06 7.54
C THR A 61 -0.41 -16.15 8.58
N GLU A 62 -0.43 -15.80 9.86
CA GLU A 62 -0.55 -16.75 10.98
C GLU A 62 -2.01 -17.10 11.31
N GLU A 63 -2.93 -16.12 11.23
CA GLU A 63 -4.32 -16.29 11.65
C GLU A 63 -5.22 -16.84 10.53
N VAL A 64 -4.84 -16.59 9.27
CA VAL A 64 -5.66 -16.99 8.11
C VAL A 64 -4.98 -18.07 7.29
N LEU A 65 -3.74 -17.83 6.80
CA LEU A 65 -3.10 -18.80 5.91
C LEU A 65 -2.67 -20.06 6.63
N GLN A 66 -1.99 -19.94 7.77
CA GLN A 66 -1.46 -21.08 8.50
C GLN A 66 -2.54 -22.13 8.80
N PRO A 67 -3.70 -21.84 9.45
CA PRO A 67 -4.69 -22.86 9.75
C PRO A 67 -5.31 -23.48 8.49
N MET A 68 -5.40 -22.73 7.39
CA MET A 68 -5.89 -23.26 6.12
C MET A 68 -4.90 -24.27 5.50
N LEU A 69 -3.60 -23.99 5.59
CA LEU A 69 -2.54 -24.85 5.06
C LEU A 69 -2.34 -26.10 5.95
N GLU A 70 -2.49 -25.97 7.27
CA GLU A 70 -2.35 -27.06 8.22
C GLU A 70 -3.58 -28.00 8.27
N ALA A 71 -4.71 -27.61 7.66
CA ALA A 71 -5.95 -28.42 7.65
C ALA A 71 -5.77 -29.82 7.03
N GLY A 72 -4.78 -29.99 6.14
CA GLY A 72 -4.38 -31.28 5.56
C GLY A 72 -3.51 -32.14 6.46
N GLY A 73 -3.16 -31.69 7.66
CA GLY A 73 -2.36 -32.43 8.65
C GLY A 73 -0.86 -32.18 8.60
N LEU A 74 -0.37 -31.40 7.63
CA LEU A 74 1.02 -30.94 7.58
C LEU A 74 1.23 -29.82 8.60
N LYS A 75 2.46 -29.70 9.16
CA LYS A 75 2.84 -28.74 10.19
C LYS A 75 3.80 -27.67 9.65
N VAL A 76 3.49 -26.40 9.89
CA VAL A 76 4.37 -25.28 9.53
C VAL A 76 5.69 -25.33 10.34
N GLY A 77 6.80 -25.12 9.65
CA GLY A 77 8.14 -25.16 10.24
C GLY A 77 8.73 -26.57 10.43
N GLU A 78 7.93 -27.61 10.21
CA GLU A 78 8.33 -29.02 10.26
C GLU A 78 8.17 -29.70 8.89
N ASP A 79 6.97 -29.68 8.34
CA ASP A 79 6.66 -30.31 7.06
C ASP A 79 6.71 -29.34 5.89
N PHE A 80 6.37 -28.08 6.10
CA PHE A 80 6.43 -27.00 5.10
C PHE A 80 6.81 -25.67 5.76
N TYR A 81 7.12 -24.67 4.94
CA TYR A 81 7.54 -23.34 5.41
C TYR A 81 6.54 -22.27 4.98
N LEU A 82 6.26 -21.30 5.85
CA LEU A 82 5.34 -20.19 5.59
C LEU A 82 5.97 -18.87 6.03
N ALA A 83 5.99 -17.91 5.12
CA ALA A 83 6.58 -16.59 5.36
C ALA A 83 5.73 -15.48 4.73
N PHE A 84 5.98 -14.26 5.17
CA PHE A 84 5.50 -13.03 4.56
C PHE A 84 6.67 -12.18 4.08
N SER A 85 6.53 -11.60 2.88
CA SER A 85 7.51 -10.66 2.35
C SER A 85 6.80 -9.58 1.51
N PRO A 86 6.70 -8.34 2.01
CA PRO A 86 5.97 -7.31 1.30
C PRO A 86 6.66 -6.88 0.00
N GLU A 87 5.87 -6.57 -1.03
CA GLU A 87 6.39 -5.88 -2.21
C GLU A 87 6.57 -4.38 -1.91
N ARG A 88 7.75 -3.85 -2.22
CA ARG A 88 8.16 -2.47 -1.94
C ARG A 88 8.43 -1.66 -3.21
N ILE A 89 8.41 -2.31 -4.38
CA ILE A 89 8.63 -1.64 -5.65
C ILE A 89 7.40 -0.82 -6.02
N ASP A 90 7.65 0.42 -6.40
CA ASP A 90 6.65 1.33 -6.93
C ASP A 90 6.83 1.43 -8.45
N PRO A 91 5.93 0.80 -9.25
CA PRO A 91 5.96 0.92 -10.70
C PRO A 91 5.94 2.40 -11.12
N GLY A 92 6.84 2.83 -11.98
CA GLY A 92 7.00 4.23 -12.40
C GLY A 92 8.08 5.01 -11.63
N SER A 93 8.49 4.61 -10.42
CA SER A 93 9.66 5.19 -9.75
C SER A 93 10.98 4.48 -10.10
N ILE A 94 10.87 3.28 -10.66
CA ILE A 94 12.01 2.43 -11.07
C ILE A 94 13.00 3.21 -11.96
N ASN A 95 12.51 3.97 -12.93
CA ASN A 95 13.35 4.64 -13.93
C ASN A 95 13.96 5.96 -13.44
N SER A 96 13.41 6.61 -12.40
CA SER A 96 13.84 7.95 -11.98
C SER A 96 14.90 7.97 -10.88
N LYS A 97 15.01 6.88 -10.08
CA LYS A 97 15.91 6.79 -8.92
C LYS A 97 16.87 5.59 -8.96
N GLY A 98 16.86 4.80 -10.03
CA GLY A 98 17.71 3.63 -10.17
C GLY A 98 17.35 2.44 -9.26
N TRP A 99 16.18 2.49 -8.57
CA TRP A 99 15.70 1.38 -7.78
C TRP A 99 15.13 0.28 -8.68
N ARG A 100 15.54 -0.94 -8.45
CA ARG A 100 15.09 -2.16 -9.15
C ARG A 100 14.77 -3.22 -8.12
N PHE A 101 14.20 -4.33 -8.57
CA PHE A 101 13.87 -5.45 -7.68
C PHE A 101 15.09 -5.93 -6.90
N GLU A 102 16.22 -6.07 -7.57
CA GLU A 102 17.45 -6.62 -6.99
C GLU A 102 18.10 -5.74 -5.93
N ASN A 103 18.05 -4.40 -6.12
CA ASN A 103 18.71 -3.45 -5.22
C ASN A 103 17.76 -2.77 -4.22
N THR A 104 16.46 -3.10 -4.25
CA THR A 104 15.52 -2.66 -3.24
C THR A 104 15.54 -3.61 -2.04
N PRO A 105 15.90 -3.15 -0.83
CA PRO A 105 15.94 -4.02 0.34
C PRO A 105 14.60 -4.73 0.57
N LYS A 106 14.59 -6.06 0.69
CA LYS A 106 13.38 -6.86 0.88
C LYS A 106 13.25 -7.33 2.31
N VAL A 107 12.13 -6.98 2.95
CA VAL A 107 11.79 -7.41 4.30
C VAL A 107 11.22 -8.82 4.25
N VAL A 108 11.62 -9.69 5.17
CA VAL A 108 11.14 -11.08 5.25
C VAL A 108 10.83 -11.42 6.70
N GLY A 109 9.64 -11.96 6.96
CA GLY A 109 9.24 -12.51 8.25
C GLY A 109 8.72 -13.93 8.11
N GLY A 110 9.20 -14.87 8.89
CA GLY A 110 8.72 -16.24 8.92
C GLY A 110 7.75 -16.48 10.07
N VAL A 111 6.87 -17.47 9.92
CA VAL A 111 6.00 -17.95 11.02
C VAL A 111 6.84 -18.65 12.10
N THR A 112 7.89 -19.37 11.69
CA THR A 112 8.89 -19.94 12.58
C THR A 112 10.30 -19.52 12.16
N PRO A 113 11.34 -19.74 13.01
CA PRO A 113 12.73 -19.49 12.61
C PRO A 113 13.15 -20.27 11.35
N ALA A 114 12.69 -21.51 11.17
CA ALA A 114 12.94 -22.31 9.99
C ALA A 114 12.28 -21.70 8.74
N CYS A 115 11.06 -21.19 8.87
CA CYS A 115 10.36 -20.48 7.79
C CYS A 115 11.10 -19.21 7.37
N LEU A 116 11.57 -18.44 8.35
CA LEU A 116 12.36 -17.23 8.09
C LEU A 116 13.65 -17.56 7.34
N GLU A 117 14.36 -18.59 7.76
CA GLU A 117 15.63 -19.00 7.14
C GLU A 117 15.40 -19.46 5.68
N ALA A 118 14.37 -20.28 5.44
CA ALA A 118 14.00 -20.73 4.09
C ALA A 118 13.70 -19.55 3.15
N ALA A 119 12.85 -18.61 3.59
CA ALA A 119 12.49 -17.45 2.79
C ALA A 119 13.66 -16.48 2.60
N ARG A 120 14.48 -16.25 3.63
CA ARG A 120 15.71 -15.44 3.55
C ARG A 120 16.67 -16.00 2.51
N ASN A 121 16.89 -17.31 2.51
CA ASN A 121 17.81 -17.96 1.60
C ASN A 121 17.31 -17.92 0.15
N LEU A 122 16.01 -18.00 -0.06
CA LEU A 122 15.42 -17.79 -1.40
C LEU A 122 15.73 -16.39 -1.92
N TYR A 123 15.33 -15.35 -1.17
CA TYR A 123 15.49 -13.96 -1.65
C TYR A 123 16.95 -13.52 -1.73
N ALA A 124 17.83 -14.04 -0.90
CA ALA A 124 19.28 -13.73 -0.94
C ALA A 124 19.96 -14.14 -2.26
N GLN A 125 19.31 -14.98 -3.07
CA GLN A 125 19.85 -15.37 -4.39
C GLN A 125 19.65 -14.28 -5.45
N VAL A 126 18.68 -13.35 -5.24
CA VAL A 126 18.30 -12.36 -6.25
C VAL A 126 18.25 -10.93 -5.69
N ILE A 127 18.20 -10.75 -4.38
CA ILE A 127 18.12 -9.46 -3.69
C ILE A 127 19.44 -9.15 -2.98
N GLU A 128 20.02 -7.99 -3.26
CA GLU A 128 21.29 -7.55 -2.66
C GLU A 128 21.22 -7.43 -1.13
N LYS A 129 20.06 -7.01 -0.59
CA LYS A 129 19.85 -6.81 0.85
C LYS A 129 18.52 -7.37 1.30
N VAL A 130 18.54 -8.55 1.91
CA VAL A 130 17.40 -9.12 2.64
C VAL A 130 17.43 -8.64 4.08
N VAL A 131 16.28 -8.18 4.59
CA VAL A 131 16.11 -7.65 5.95
C VAL A 131 15.21 -8.62 6.72
N PRO A 132 15.77 -9.59 7.46
CA PRO A 132 14.97 -10.49 8.28
C PRO A 132 14.38 -9.74 9.48
N VAL A 133 13.12 -10.05 9.81
CA VAL A 133 12.42 -9.55 11.00
C VAL A 133 11.90 -10.70 11.84
N SER A 134 11.54 -10.42 13.09
CA SER A 134 11.26 -11.43 14.12
C SER A 134 10.02 -12.31 13.84
N SER A 135 9.07 -11.85 12.99
CA SER A 135 7.86 -12.61 12.67
C SER A 135 7.23 -12.11 11.35
N ALA A 136 6.30 -12.92 10.80
CA ALA A 136 5.46 -12.50 9.68
C ALA A 136 4.66 -11.24 10.02
N ARG A 137 4.12 -11.11 11.24
CA ARG A 137 3.37 -9.93 11.72
C ARG A 137 4.18 -8.65 11.68
N VAL A 138 5.46 -8.70 12.05
CA VAL A 138 6.35 -7.54 11.98
C VAL A 138 6.58 -7.13 10.53
N ALA A 139 6.76 -8.08 9.63
CA ALA A 139 6.92 -7.80 8.20
C ALA A 139 5.64 -7.20 7.59
N GLU A 140 4.45 -7.74 7.92
CA GLU A 140 3.14 -7.20 7.53
C GLU A 140 2.97 -5.76 8.05
N MET A 141 3.24 -5.53 9.34
CA MET A 141 3.13 -4.20 9.95
C MET A 141 4.08 -3.18 9.31
N SER A 142 5.31 -3.59 8.98
CA SER A 142 6.29 -2.68 8.39
C SER A 142 5.80 -2.10 7.06
N LYS A 143 5.17 -2.91 6.21
CA LYS A 143 4.58 -2.47 4.95
C LYS A 143 3.48 -1.43 5.15
N LEU A 144 2.55 -1.72 6.06
CA LEU A 144 1.47 -0.79 6.36
C LEU A 144 1.99 0.52 6.95
N PHE A 145 3.00 0.45 7.82
CA PHE A 145 3.59 1.63 8.42
C PHE A 145 4.28 2.54 7.39
N GLU A 146 4.95 1.99 6.38
CA GLU A 146 5.51 2.76 5.27
C GLU A 146 4.43 3.56 4.53
N ASN A 147 3.27 2.95 4.29
CA ASN A 147 2.15 3.61 3.60
C ASN A 147 1.40 4.59 4.52
N VAL A 148 1.24 4.26 5.81
CA VAL A 148 0.72 5.20 6.83
C VAL A 148 1.60 6.44 6.92
N PHE A 149 2.92 6.29 7.01
CA PHE A 149 3.84 7.42 7.02
C PHE A 149 3.62 8.33 5.80
N ARG A 150 3.46 7.76 4.62
CA ARG A 150 3.23 8.52 3.39
C ARG A 150 1.88 9.25 3.42
N VAL A 151 0.78 8.58 3.75
CA VAL A 151 -0.57 9.18 3.73
C VAL A 151 -0.72 10.29 4.76
N VAL A 152 -0.15 10.13 5.95
CA VAL A 152 -0.18 11.14 7.02
C VAL A 152 0.60 12.40 6.61
N ASN A 153 1.79 12.23 6.05
CA ASN A 153 2.61 13.37 5.61
C ASN A 153 2.00 14.09 4.39
N VAL A 154 1.35 13.37 3.48
CA VAL A 154 0.59 13.99 2.37
C VAL A 154 -0.61 14.78 2.93
N ALA A 155 -1.35 14.24 3.90
CA ALA A 155 -2.44 14.96 4.55
C ALA A 155 -1.94 16.22 5.27
N LEU A 156 -0.82 16.13 5.99
CA LEU A 156 -0.20 17.28 6.66
C LEU A 156 0.12 18.41 5.67
N VAL A 157 0.77 18.12 4.54
CA VAL A 157 1.09 19.19 3.57
C VAL A 157 -0.15 19.68 2.82
N ASN A 158 -1.17 18.85 2.64
CA ASN A 158 -2.47 19.26 2.12
C ASN A 158 -3.15 20.26 3.09
N GLU A 159 -3.22 19.95 4.37
CA GLU A 159 -3.75 20.86 5.39
C GLU A 159 -2.96 22.17 5.45
N MET A 160 -1.61 22.10 5.39
CA MET A 160 -0.78 23.30 5.33
C MET A 160 -1.04 24.12 4.07
N SER A 161 -1.38 23.50 2.94
CA SER A 161 -1.75 24.24 1.73
C SER A 161 -3.05 25.03 1.90
N LEU A 162 -4.04 24.46 2.61
CA LEU A 162 -5.28 25.15 2.94
C LEU A 162 -5.02 26.35 3.88
N LEU A 163 -4.16 26.18 4.87
CA LEU A 163 -3.78 27.24 5.79
C LEU A 163 -3.01 28.35 5.07
N CYS A 164 -2.03 28.00 4.25
CA CYS A 164 -1.25 28.98 3.47
C CYS A 164 -2.15 29.79 2.53
N ASP A 165 -3.12 29.16 1.86
CA ASP A 165 -4.09 29.87 1.02
C ASP A 165 -4.87 30.91 1.80
N ARG A 166 -5.35 30.58 3.03
CA ARG A 166 -6.06 31.53 3.92
C ARG A 166 -5.18 32.68 4.40
N MET A 167 -3.90 32.40 4.60
CA MET A 167 -2.90 33.40 5.03
C MET A 167 -2.32 34.22 3.88
N GLY A 168 -2.66 33.90 2.61
CA GLY A 168 -2.08 34.55 1.44
C GLY A 168 -0.61 34.18 1.20
N LEU A 169 -0.16 33.04 1.69
CA LEU A 169 1.21 32.53 1.53
C LEU A 169 1.30 31.53 0.37
N ASN A 170 2.44 31.53 -0.30
CA ASN A 170 2.75 30.53 -1.31
C ASN A 170 3.28 29.25 -0.65
N VAL A 171 2.44 28.21 -0.56
CA VAL A 171 2.82 26.92 0.06
C VAL A 171 4.04 26.27 -0.60
N TRP A 172 4.24 26.44 -1.89
CA TRP A 172 5.39 25.89 -2.61
C TRP A 172 6.70 26.52 -2.15
N GLU A 173 6.72 27.83 -1.99
CA GLU A 173 7.87 28.56 -1.45
C GLU A 173 8.16 28.15 -0.01
N VAL A 174 7.13 28.02 0.83
CA VAL A 174 7.26 27.53 2.22
C VAL A 174 7.90 26.14 2.25
N LEU A 175 7.41 25.22 1.41
CA LEU A 175 7.94 23.85 1.33
C LEU A 175 9.35 23.78 0.76
N ASP A 176 9.67 24.63 -0.21
CA ASP A 176 11.02 24.73 -0.76
C ASP A 176 12.01 25.24 0.29
N ALA A 177 11.65 26.28 1.01
CA ALA A 177 12.45 26.83 2.10
C ALA A 177 12.64 25.81 3.23
N ALA A 178 11.57 25.15 3.68
CA ALA A 178 11.64 24.12 4.72
C ALA A 178 12.47 22.90 4.27
N GLY A 179 12.39 22.55 2.98
CA GLY A 179 13.14 21.44 2.37
C GLY A 179 14.65 21.67 2.28
N THR A 180 15.14 22.89 2.51
CA THR A 180 16.58 23.17 2.59
C THR A 180 17.22 22.64 3.88
N LYS A 181 16.40 22.31 4.90
CA LYS A 181 16.90 21.74 6.14
C LYS A 181 17.40 20.30 5.89
N PRO A 182 18.68 20.00 6.14
CA PRO A 182 19.27 18.70 5.75
C PRO A 182 18.89 17.53 6.67
N TYR A 183 18.20 17.78 7.78
CA TYR A 183 17.78 16.76 8.75
C TYR A 183 16.41 17.06 9.37
N GLY A 184 15.70 16.02 9.80
CA GLY A 184 14.43 16.15 10.53
C GLY A 184 13.27 16.72 9.71
N PHE A 185 13.41 16.86 8.39
CA PHE A 185 12.37 17.25 7.46
C PHE A 185 12.46 16.42 6.19
N MET A 186 11.33 15.83 5.78
CA MET A 186 11.19 15.19 4.49
C MET A 186 10.12 15.94 3.68
N LYS A 187 10.51 16.48 2.54
CA LYS A 187 9.62 17.28 1.71
C LYS A 187 8.56 16.40 1.04
N PHE A 188 7.30 16.67 1.36
CA PHE A 188 6.12 16.23 0.62
C PHE A 188 5.50 17.42 -0.09
N THR A 189 4.67 17.17 -1.09
CA THR A 189 4.00 18.22 -1.86
C THR A 189 2.48 18.04 -1.78
N PRO A 190 1.71 19.13 -1.65
CA PRO A 190 0.26 19.06 -1.68
C PRO A 190 -0.25 18.66 -3.07
N GLY A 191 -1.43 18.09 -3.10
CA GLY A 191 -2.07 17.64 -4.33
C GLY A 191 -3.59 17.55 -4.20
N PRO A 192 -4.27 17.12 -5.26
CA PRO A 192 -5.74 17.07 -5.31
C PRO A 192 -6.34 15.91 -4.49
N GLY A 193 -5.56 15.25 -3.68
CA GLY A 193 -5.90 14.04 -2.94
C GLY A 193 -4.93 12.92 -3.22
N VAL A 194 -5.26 11.73 -2.74
CA VAL A 194 -4.44 10.51 -2.88
C VAL A 194 -5.17 9.51 -3.74
N GLY A 195 -4.48 8.98 -4.74
CA GLY A 195 -5.00 7.94 -5.63
C GLY A 195 -4.12 6.69 -5.63
N GLY A 196 -4.50 5.71 -6.46
CA GLY A 196 -3.83 4.42 -6.56
C GLY A 196 -4.36 3.37 -5.58
N HIS A 197 -3.82 2.13 -5.65
CA HIS A 197 -4.32 0.99 -4.90
C HIS A 197 -3.83 0.91 -3.46
N CYS A 198 -2.63 1.41 -3.17
CA CYS A 198 -1.96 1.18 -1.89
C CYS A 198 -2.28 2.27 -0.87
N ILE A 199 -2.03 3.54 -1.22
CA ILE A 199 -2.10 4.64 -0.25
C ILE A 199 -3.52 4.92 0.26
N PRO A 200 -4.59 4.88 -0.55
CA PRO A 200 -5.96 5.03 -0.05
C PRO A 200 -6.53 3.77 0.59
N VAL A 201 -5.87 2.61 0.49
CA VAL A 201 -6.38 1.29 0.92
C VAL A 201 -5.65 0.77 2.16
N ASP A 202 -4.32 0.64 2.08
CA ASP A 202 -3.52 -0.04 3.11
C ASP A 202 -3.66 0.54 4.53
N PRO A 203 -3.75 1.87 4.74
CA PRO A 203 -3.95 2.42 6.09
C PRO A 203 -5.24 1.95 6.76
N PHE A 204 -6.30 1.69 5.97
CA PHE A 204 -7.57 1.20 6.50
C PHE A 204 -7.52 -0.26 6.94
N TYR A 205 -6.63 -1.08 6.36
CA TYR A 205 -6.32 -2.41 6.90
C TYR A 205 -5.87 -2.34 8.36
N LEU A 206 -5.00 -1.37 8.66
CA LEU A 206 -4.50 -1.18 10.02
C LEU A 206 -5.58 -0.61 10.95
N THR A 207 -6.39 0.35 10.47
CA THR A 207 -7.54 0.89 11.23
C THR A 207 -8.54 -0.21 11.57
N TRP A 208 -8.84 -1.10 10.61
CA TRP A 208 -9.74 -2.23 10.84
C TRP A 208 -9.16 -3.20 11.88
N LYS A 209 -7.89 -3.61 11.74
CA LYS A 209 -7.24 -4.55 12.67
C LYS A 209 -7.07 -3.95 14.08
N ALA A 210 -6.82 -2.64 14.19
CA ALA A 210 -6.65 -1.95 15.47
C ALA A 210 -7.90 -2.04 16.37
N ARG A 211 -9.10 -2.19 15.78
CA ARG A 211 -10.35 -2.34 16.55
C ARG A 211 -10.38 -3.60 17.40
N GLU A 212 -9.70 -4.66 16.98
CA GLU A 212 -9.56 -5.90 17.77
C GLU A 212 -8.79 -5.67 19.08
N PHE A 213 -7.97 -4.59 19.12
CA PHE A 213 -7.18 -4.18 20.27
C PHE A 213 -7.77 -2.96 21.00
N GLU A 214 -9.03 -2.64 20.74
CA GLU A 214 -9.73 -1.46 21.31
C GLU A 214 -8.97 -0.14 21.04
N PHE A 215 -8.26 -0.05 19.91
CA PHE A 215 -7.40 1.07 19.56
C PHE A 215 -7.93 1.85 18.35
N ASN A 216 -8.05 3.17 18.50
CA ASN A 216 -8.45 4.10 17.42
C ASN A 216 -7.22 4.75 16.79
N THR A 217 -7.05 4.57 15.49
CA THR A 217 -5.92 5.10 14.71
C THR A 217 -6.17 6.54 14.26
N ARG A 218 -6.18 7.49 15.21
CA ARG A 218 -6.58 8.89 14.98
C ARG A 218 -5.85 9.58 13.83
N PHE A 219 -4.54 9.42 13.74
CA PHE A 219 -3.74 10.02 12.65
C PHE A 219 -4.11 9.46 11.27
N ILE A 220 -4.41 8.17 11.18
CA ILE A 220 -4.75 7.52 9.92
C ILE A 220 -6.14 7.97 9.46
N GLU A 221 -7.11 7.99 10.37
CA GLU A 221 -8.48 8.41 10.09
C GLU A 221 -8.53 9.88 9.67
N LEU A 222 -7.89 10.77 10.44
CA LEU A 222 -7.79 12.19 10.12
C LEU A 222 -7.09 12.44 8.79
N ALA A 223 -5.99 11.74 8.51
CA ALA A 223 -5.28 11.85 7.23
C ALA A 223 -6.17 11.41 6.06
N GLY A 224 -6.97 10.36 6.25
CA GLY A 224 -7.96 9.93 5.26
C GLY A 224 -8.99 11.02 4.97
N GLU A 225 -9.55 11.63 6.01
CA GLU A 225 -10.55 12.72 5.89
C GLU A 225 -9.98 13.94 5.15
N ILE A 226 -8.79 14.40 5.53
CA ILE A 226 -8.14 15.55 4.88
C ILE A 226 -7.90 15.27 3.40
N ASN A 227 -7.34 14.11 3.08
CA ASN A 227 -7.05 13.75 1.69
C ASN A 227 -8.33 13.61 0.84
N LEU A 228 -9.43 13.13 1.41
CA LEU A 228 -10.73 13.04 0.74
C LEU A 228 -11.38 14.40 0.47
N GLN A 229 -11.03 15.43 1.24
CA GLN A 229 -11.53 16.79 1.03
C GLN A 229 -10.82 17.54 -0.10
N MET A 230 -9.61 17.12 -0.48
CA MET A 230 -8.80 17.85 -1.45
C MET A 230 -9.43 18.01 -2.84
N PRO A 231 -10.13 17.02 -3.43
CA PRO A 231 -10.85 17.23 -4.69
C PRO A 231 -11.90 18.36 -4.60
N HIS A 232 -12.60 18.49 -3.47
CA HIS A 232 -13.57 19.57 -3.23
C HIS A 232 -12.86 20.93 -3.18
N TYR A 233 -11.72 20.99 -2.50
CA TYR A 233 -10.92 22.21 -2.45
C TYR A 233 -10.42 22.64 -3.84
N VAL A 234 -10.00 21.71 -4.70
CA VAL A 234 -9.62 22.03 -6.09
C VAL A 234 -10.79 22.63 -6.86
N ARG A 235 -12.00 22.10 -6.69
CA ARG A 235 -13.22 22.68 -7.29
C ARG A 235 -13.50 24.09 -6.77
N GLU A 236 -13.33 24.31 -5.47
CA GLU A 236 -13.46 25.64 -4.86
C GLU A 236 -12.45 26.64 -5.44
N LEU A 237 -11.18 26.22 -5.62
CA LEU A 237 -10.18 27.05 -6.27
C LEU A 237 -10.56 27.43 -7.69
N ALA A 238 -11.08 26.49 -8.48
CA ALA A 238 -11.58 26.72 -9.84
C ALA A 238 -12.77 27.72 -9.83
N MET A 239 -13.71 27.54 -8.91
CA MET A 239 -14.83 28.49 -8.74
C MET A 239 -14.32 29.90 -8.40
N ARG A 240 -13.40 30.01 -7.41
CA ARG A 240 -12.82 31.32 -7.02
C ARG A 240 -12.10 31.99 -8.19
N ALA A 241 -11.36 31.21 -8.99
CA ALA A 241 -10.65 31.72 -10.19
C ALA A 241 -11.64 32.22 -11.24
N LEU A 242 -12.70 31.50 -11.55
CA LEU A 242 -13.73 31.91 -12.51
C LEU A 242 -14.48 33.16 -12.03
N ASN A 243 -14.83 33.22 -10.74
CA ASN A 243 -15.54 34.37 -10.15
C ASN A 243 -14.75 35.68 -10.26
N ARG A 244 -13.41 35.65 -10.15
CA ARG A 244 -12.54 36.81 -10.41
C ARG A 244 -12.72 37.38 -11.81
N HIS A 245 -13.12 36.54 -12.76
CA HIS A 245 -13.41 36.92 -14.15
C HIS A 245 -14.92 37.05 -14.42
N ARG A 246 -15.77 37.14 -13.40
CA ARG A 246 -17.23 37.23 -13.50
C ARG A 246 -17.86 36.07 -14.26
N LYS A 247 -17.27 34.88 -14.16
CA LYS A 247 -17.77 33.63 -14.74
C LYS A 247 -18.23 32.68 -13.62
N SER A 248 -19.30 31.92 -13.89
CA SER A 248 -19.72 30.82 -12.99
C SER A 248 -19.11 29.51 -13.43
N LEU A 249 -19.04 28.53 -12.53
CA LEU A 249 -18.64 27.17 -12.87
C LEU A 249 -19.65 26.52 -13.82
N ASN A 250 -20.95 26.76 -13.57
CA ASN A 250 -22.01 26.28 -14.46
C ASN A 250 -21.91 26.99 -15.82
N GLY A 251 -21.77 26.17 -16.89
CA GLY A 251 -21.60 26.63 -18.27
C GLY A 251 -20.15 26.99 -18.65
N ALA A 252 -19.20 26.96 -17.73
CA ALA A 252 -17.78 27.15 -18.05
C ALA A 252 -17.23 25.91 -18.79
N LYS A 253 -16.36 26.17 -19.78
CA LYS A 253 -15.57 25.11 -20.44
C LYS A 253 -14.24 25.01 -19.72
N ILE A 254 -14.00 23.87 -19.06
CA ILE A 254 -12.78 23.59 -18.31
C ILE A 254 -12.09 22.40 -18.94
N LEU A 255 -10.81 22.55 -19.26
CA LEU A 255 -9.97 21.44 -19.70
C LEU A 255 -9.19 20.90 -18.49
N LEU A 256 -9.42 19.64 -18.13
CA LEU A 256 -8.63 18.91 -17.16
C LEU A 256 -7.52 18.16 -17.88
N LEU A 257 -6.26 18.42 -17.51
CA LEU A 257 -5.09 17.70 -18.02
C LEU A 257 -4.69 16.62 -17.01
N GLY A 258 -4.57 15.39 -17.46
CA GLY A 258 -4.26 14.24 -16.63
C GLY A 258 -4.97 13.02 -17.21
N VAL A 259 -5.61 12.23 -16.48
CA VAL A 259 -6.39 12.08 -15.25
C VAL A 259 -5.85 10.95 -14.37
N ALA A 260 -4.74 10.31 -14.80
CA ALA A 260 -4.12 9.24 -14.02
C ALA A 260 -3.71 9.75 -12.62
N TYR A 261 -3.71 8.86 -11.64
CA TYR A 261 -3.36 9.22 -10.28
C TYR A 261 -1.86 9.52 -10.11
N LYS A 262 -1.02 9.14 -11.07
CA LYS A 262 0.43 9.27 -11.02
C LYS A 262 1.00 9.54 -12.40
N LYS A 263 2.13 10.28 -12.43
CA LYS A 263 2.92 10.52 -13.62
C LYS A 263 3.42 9.20 -14.23
N ASP A 264 3.45 9.14 -15.56
CA ASP A 264 3.97 8.01 -16.34
C ASP A 264 3.26 6.66 -16.10
N VAL A 265 2.00 6.69 -15.64
CA VAL A 265 1.16 5.51 -15.40
C VAL A 265 -0.20 5.71 -16.05
N ALA A 266 -0.67 4.75 -16.84
CA ALA A 266 -2.01 4.77 -17.47
C ALA A 266 -3.07 4.10 -16.57
N ASP A 267 -3.14 4.51 -15.29
CA ASP A 267 -4.07 3.94 -14.30
C ASP A 267 -4.95 5.05 -13.70
N LEU A 268 -6.26 4.88 -13.83
CA LEU A 268 -7.28 5.84 -13.38
C LEU A 268 -7.92 5.43 -12.05
N ARG A 269 -7.61 4.24 -11.53
CA ARG A 269 -8.27 3.71 -10.34
C ARG A 269 -7.99 4.59 -9.13
N GLU A 270 -9.04 4.91 -8.39
CA GLU A 270 -8.99 5.80 -7.22
C GLU A 270 -8.33 7.17 -7.51
N SER A 271 -8.32 7.59 -8.80
CA SER A 271 -7.76 8.91 -9.13
C SER A 271 -8.64 10.02 -8.56
N PRO A 272 -8.08 10.95 -7.77
CA PRO A 272 -8.83 12.10 -7.25
C PRO A 272 -9.32 13.04 -8.39
N ALA A 273 -8.69 12.97 -9.57
CA ALA A 273 -9.11 13.75 -10.74
C ALA A 273 -10.52 13.37 -11.20
N ILE A 274 -10.94 12.12 -11.05
CA ILE A 274 -12.32 11.69 -11.38
C ILE A 274 -13.31 12.41 -10.48
N LYS A 275 -13.06 12.46 -9.17
CA LYS A 275 -13.90 13.19 -8.20
C LYS A 275 -13.95 14.71 -8.43
N ILE A 276 -12.96 15.26 -9.12
CA ILE A 276 -12.96 16.68 -9.50
C ILE A 276 -13.88 16.92 -10.70
N VAL A 277 -13.96 15.95 -11.62
CA VAL A 277 -14.81 16.04 -12.83
C VAL A 277 -16.28 15.85 -12.49
N GLU A 278 -16.62 14.94 -11.58
CA GLU A 278 -17.98 14.72 -11.07
C GLU A 278 -18.49 15.93 -10.27
#